data_e026c28057efd015784c2eca8a1a3093
#
_entry.id   e026c28057efd015784c2eca8a1a3093
#
_cell.length_a   1.000
_cell.length_b   1.000
_cell.length_c   1.000
_cell.angle_alpha   90.00
_cell.angle_beta   90.00
_cell.angle_gamma   90.00
#
_symmetry.space_group_name_H-M   'P 1'
#
loop_
_entity.id
_entity.type
_entity.pdbx_description
1 polymer ?
#
loop_
_entity_poly.entity_id
_entity_poly.type
_entity_poly.pdbx_seq_one_letter_code
_entity_poly.pdbx_strand_id
1 'polypeptide(L)'
;MTIGDKIKQLRTEREWSQEQVARMLGYKSRSTINKIELGINELTQSKIVAFANLFGVEPWQLLNDEPLNMDEIKLQWARTDHERMIQAEVKVYEDVQAIFGKIAFDLLSSFNQLNKSGQEKALAQIQDMAEISKYRKDDGQ
;
A
#
# COMPACT_ATOMS: atom_id res chain seq x y z
N MET A 1 27.20 2.52 -12.94
CA MET A 1 26.12 1.55 -12.64
C MET A 1 25.08 1.64 -13.76
N THR A 2 24.77 0.54 -14.42
CA THR A 2 23.80 0.57 -15.54
C THR A 2 22.37 0.75 -15.02
N ILE A 3 21.46 1.19 -15.91
CA ILE A 3 20.03 1.30 -15.57
C ILE A 3 19.43 -0.05 -15.17
N GLY A 4 19.88 -1.16 -15.79
CA GLY A 4 19.48 -2.51 -15.44
C GLY A 4 19.93 -2.92 -14.03
N ASP A 5 21.17 -2.56 -13.65
CA ASP A 5 21.68 -2.81 -12.29
C ASP A 5 20.86 -2.05 -11.24
N LYS A 6 20.50 -0.79 -11.51
CA LYS A 6 19.68 0.04 -10.61
C LYS A 6 18.28 -0.52 -10.43
N ILE A 7 17.64 -0.94 -11.54
CA ILE A 7 16.34 -1.60 -11.50
C ILE A 7 16.39 -2.87 -10.65
N LYS A 8 17.43 -3.71 -10.86
CA LYS A 8 17.64 -4.92 -10.07
C LYS A 8 17.86 -4.60 -8.59
N GLN A 9 18.64 -3.57 -8.26
CA GLN A 9 18.88 -3.14 -6.89
C GLN A 9 17.58 -2.70 -6.21
N LEU A 10 16.81 -1.79 -6.83
CA LEU A 10 15.53 -1.30 -6.31
C LEU A 10 14.53 -2.44 -6.09
N ARG A 11 14.44 -3.36 -7.05
CA ARG A 11 13.59 -4.55 -6.94
C ARG A 11 13.97 -5.42 -5.74
N THR A 12 15.26 -5.67 -5.58
CA THR A 12 15.77 -6.53 -4.51
C THR A 12 15.56 -5.91 -3.13
N GLU A 13 15.75 -4.60 -3.02
CA GLU A 13 15.50 -3.85 -1.77
C GLU A 13 14.01 -3.79 -1.38
N ARG A 14 13.11 -3.85 -2.37
CA ARG A 14 11.67 -4.01 -2.16
C ARG A 14 11.26 -5.48 -1.93
N GLU A 15 12.21 -6.42 -1.95
CA GLU A 15 11.96 -7.86 -1.84
C GLU A 15 11.00 -8.39 -2.93
N TRP A 16 10.93 -7.70 -4.08
CA TRP A 16 10.06 -8.11 -5.19
C TRP A 16 10.76 -9.10 -6.12
N SER A 17 10.01 -10.12 -6.55
CA SER A 17 10.47 -11.01 -7.62
C SER A 17 10.38 -10.34 -8.99
N GLN A 18 11.16 -10.82 -9.97
CA GLN A 18 11.03 -10.39 -11.37
C GLN A 18 9.62 -10.63 -11.93
N GLU A 19 8.93 -11.66 -11.46
CA GLU A 19 7.54 -11.97 -11.82
C GLU A 19 6.57 -10.90 -11.30
N GLN A 20 6.74 -10.44 -10.06
CA GLN A 20 5.92 -9.37 -9.48
C GLN A 20 6.10 -8.07 -10.25
N VAL A 21 7.35 -7.67 -10.53
CA VAL A 21 7.64 -6.45 -11.31
C VAL A 21 7.07 -6.55 -12.72
N ALA A 22 7.20 -7.72 -13.38
CA ALA A 22 6.61 -7.96 -14.69
C ALA A 22 5.10 -7.74 -14.68
N ARG A 23 4.41 -8.29 -13.69
CA ARG A 23 2.95 -8.15 -13.52
C ARG A 23 2.54 -6.70 -13.27
N MET A 24 3.23 -6.00 -12.36
CA MET A 24 2.94 -4.60 -12.02
C MET A 24 3.10 -3.66 -13.22
N LEU A 25 4.04 -3.95 -14.13
CA LEU A 25 4.30 -3.16 -15.32
C LEU A 25 3.58 -3.68 -16.58
N GLY A 26 2.73 -4.71 -16.45
CA GLY A 26 1.96 -5.26 -17.56
C GLY A 26 2.77 -6.08 -18.56
N TYR A 27 3.96 -6.57 -18.19
CA TYR A 27 4.73 -7.48 -19.03
C TYR A 27 4.18 -8.91 -18.95
N LYS A 28 4.23 -9.61 -20.09
CA LYS A 28 3.72 -10.99 -20.20
C LYS A 28 4.58 -12.03 -19.48
N SER A 29 5.86 -11.73 -19.21
CA SER A 29 6.81 -12.70 -18.68
C SER A 29 7.92 -12.04 -17.85
N ARG A 30 8.32 -12.72 -16.77
CA ARG A 30 9.49 -12.37 -15.97
C ARG A 30 10.78 -12.28 -16.78
N SER A 31 10.87 -13.03 -17.91
CA SER A 31 12.06 -13.04 -18.75
C SER A 31 12.35 -11.67 -19.36
N THR A 32 11.33 -10.83 -19.55
CA THR A 32 11.50 -9.45 -20.00
C THR A 32 12.23 -8.62 -18.95
N ILE A 33 11.87 -8.76 -17.68
CA ILE A 33 12.56 -8.07 -16.57
C ILE A 33 14.00 -8.55 -16.45
N ASN A 34 14.22 -9.86 -16.52
CA ASN A 34 15.57 -10.41 -16.50
C ASN A 34 16.46 -9.83 -17.63
N LYS A 35 15.95 -9.73 -18.85
CA LYS A 35 16.68 -9.15 -19.99
C LYS A 35 16.96 -7.65 -19.81
N ILE A 36 16.06 -6.92 -19.17
CA ILE A 36 16.24 -5.50 -18.82
C ILE A 36 17.33 -5.36 -17.75
N GLU A 37 17.29 -6.16 -16.69
CA GLU A 37 18.30 -6.16 -15.62
C GLU A 37 19.70 -6.53 -16.12
N LEU A 38 19.78 -7.39 -17.15
CA LEU A 38 21.03 -7.77 -17.81
C LEU A 38 21.49 -6.78 -18.89
N GLY A 39 20.73 -5.70 -19.15
CA GLY A 39 21.06 -4.72 -20.18
C GLY A 39 20.91 -5.24 -21.62
N ILE A 40 20.23 -6.39 -21.82
CA ILE A 40 20.00 -6.98 -23.14
C ILE A 40 18.90 -6.22 -23.88
N ASN A 41 17.88 -5.76 -23.17
CA ASN A 41 16.78 -4.98 -23.72
C ASN A 41 16.99 -3.49 -23.40
N GLU A 42 16.99 -2.67 -24.43
CA GLU A 42 16.93 -1.22 -24.26
C GLU A 42 15.58 -0.77 -23.73
N LEU A 43 15.61 0.26 -22.88
CA LEU A 43 14.43 0.87 -22.33
C LEU A 43 14.10 2.16 -23.07
N THR A 44 12.87 2.26 -23.57
CA THR A 44 12.34 3.53 -24.07
C THR A 44 12.11 4.50 -22.90
N GLN A 45 12.07 5.80 -23.18
CA GLN A 45 11.83 6.83 -22.17
C GLN A 45 10.53 6.56 -21.35
N SER A 46 9.46 6.15 -22.03
CA SER A 46 8.19 5.81 -21.34
C SER A 46 8.31 4.64 -20.37
N LYS A 47 9.13 3.64 -20.72
CA LYS A 47 9.41 2.51 -19.82
C LYS A 47 10.27 2.93 -18.62
N ILE A 48 11.25 3.81 -18.82
CA ILE A 48 12.07 4.36 -17.74
C ILE A 48 11.18 5.09 -16.73
N VAL A 49 10.28 5.94 -17.21
CA VAL A 49 9.30 6.63 -16.36
C VAL A 49 8.40 5.64 -15.62
N ALA A 50 7.95 4.56 -16.29
CA ALA A 50 7.13 3.53 -15.65
C ALA A 50 7.88 2.79 -14.52
N PHE A 51 9.16 2.45 -14.71
CA PHE A 51 9.99 1.88 -13.67
C PHE A 51 10.25 2.86 -12.52
N ALA A 52 10.55 4.12 -12.84
CA ALA A 52 10.76 5.16 -11.84
C ALA A 52 9.52 5.34 -10.95
N ASN A 53 8.34 5.44 -11.55
CA ASN A 53 7.08 5.52 -10.83
C ASN A 53 6.80 4.28 -9.97
N LEU A 54 7.06 3.08 -10.52
CA LEU A 54 6.87 1.83 -9.78
C LEU A 54 7.73 1.77 -8.52
N PHE A 55 9.00 2.18 -8.62
CA PHE A 55 9.93 2.16 -7.51
C PHE A 55 9.88 3.41 -6.63
N GLY A 56 9.12 4.43 -7.02
CA GLY A 56 9.03 5.69 -6.28
C GLY A 56 10.36 6.46 -6.27
N VAL A 57 11.03 6.49 -7.41
CA VAL A 57 12.27 7.25 -7.64
C VAL A 57 12.08 8.19 -8.83
N GLU A 58 12.95 9.21 -8.93
CA GLU A 58 12.92 10.11 -10.07
C GLU A 58 13.57 9.45 -11.31
N PRO A 59 13.05 9.65 -12.53
CA PRO A 59 13.60 9.06 -13.75
C PRO A 59 15.09 9.33 -13.95
N TRP A 60 15.57 10.52 -13.56
CA TRP A 60 16.97 10.90 -13.68
C TRP A 60 17.89 10.05 -12.79
N GLN A 61 17.40 9.55 -11.65
CA GLN A 61 18.17 8.65 -10.77
C GLN A 61 18.45 7.30 -11.43
N LEU A 62 17.58 6.86 -12.34
CA LEU A 62 17.83 5.66 -13.16
C LEU A 62 18.78 5.94 -14.32
N LEU A 63 18.78 7.17 -14.87
CA LEU A 63 19.51 7.53 -16.09
C LEU A 63 20.95 7.98 -15.85
N ASN A 64 21.24 8.59 -14.69
CA ASN A 64 22.61 9.05 -14.40
C ASN A 64 23.56 7.88 -14.12
N ASP A 65 24.87 8.13 -14.18
CA ASP A 65 25.89 7.11 -13.92
C ASP A 65 26.21 6.93 -12.42
N GLU A 66 25.62 7.76 -11.55
CA GLU A 66 25.86 7.71 -10.12
C GLU A 66 25.12 6.51 -9.47
N PRO A 67 25.70 5.92 -8.42
CA PRO A 67 25.00 4.90 -7.65
C PRO A 67 23.76 5.49 -6.95
N LEU A 68 22.75 4.65 -6.74
CA LEU A 68 21.55 5.05 -6.00
C LEU A 68 21.87 5.32 -4.53
N ASN A 69 21.40 6.44 -3.99
CA ASN A 69 21.41 6.70 -2.56
C ASN A 69 20.26 5.92 -1.90
N MET A 70 20.54 4.66 -1.54
CA MET A 70 19.50 3.77 -1.00
C MET A 70 18.96 4.21 0.36
N ASP A 71 19.75 4.91 1.18
CA ASP A 71 19.27 5.40 2.49
C ASP A 71 18.19 6.48 2.30
N GLU A 72 18.41 7.40 1.39
CA GLU A 72 17.44 8.44 1.03
C GLU A 72 16.17 7.83 0.40
N ILE A 73 16.35 6.89 -0.52
CA ILE A 73 15.25 6.19 -1.19
C ILE A 73 14.41 5.42 -0.18
N LYS A 74 15.02 4.68 0.74
CA LYS A 74 14.31 3.95 1.80
C LYS A 74 13.53 4.87 2.72
N LEU A 75 14.11 6.02 3.08
CA LEU A 75 13.41 7.04 3.87
C LEU A 75 12.20 7.61 3.13
N GLN A 76 12.34 7.87 1.83
CA GLN A 76 11.23 8.31 0.98
C GLN A 76 10.13 7.23 0.90
N TRP A 77 10.47 5.97 0.72
CA TRP A 77 9.51 4.86 0.72
C TRP A 77 8.74 4.77 2.03
N ALA A 78 9.44 4.84 3.17
CA ALA A 78 8.80 4.77 4.48
C ALA A 78 7.79 5.92 4.69
N ARG A 79 8.10 7.14 4.24
CA ARG A 79 7.17 8.28 4.28
C ARG A 79 5.93 8.03 3.41
N THR A 80 6.14 7.60 2.16
CA THR A 80 5.04 7.35 1.21
C THR A 80 4.14 6.21 1.69
N ASP A 81 4.71 5.14 2.22
CA ASP A 81 3.94 4.01 2.73
C ASP A 81 3.14 4.41 3.98
N HIS A 82 3.71 5.23 4.86
CA HIS A 82 3.01 5.80 6.02
C HIS A 82 1.86 6.72 5.62
N GLU A 83 2.07 7.62 4.66
CA GLU A 83 1.02 8.49 4.13
C GLU A 83 -0.13 7.70 3.49
N ARG A 84 0.19 6.63 2.73
CA ARG A 84 -0.82 5.73 2.16
C ARG A 84 -1.64 5.02 3.23
N MET A 85 -1.00 4.58 4.32
CA MET A 85 -1.71 3.95 5.44
C MET A 85 -2.68 4.92 6.10
N ILE A 86 -2.25 6.16 6.37
CA ILE A 86 -3.11 7.21 6.93
C ILE A 86 -4.30 7.49 6.01
N GLN A 87 -4.06 7.66 4.70
CA GLN A 87 -5.13 7.92 3.74
C GLN A 87 -6.13 6.76 3.64
N ALA A 88 -5.64 5.51 3.68
CA ALA A 88 -6.50 4.33 3.69
C ALA A 88 -7.36 4.26 4.95
N GLU A 89 -6.80 4.60 6.12
CA GLU A 89 -7.53 4.66 7.37
C GLU A 89 -8.62 5.75 7.33
N VAL A 90 -8.28 6.96 6.91
CA VAL A 90 -9.25 8.06 6.74
C VAL A 90 -10.40 7.65 5.82
N LYS A 91 -10.08 7.01 4.68
CA LYS A 91 -11.10 6.54 3.74
C LYS A 91 -12.05 5.51 4.37
N VAL A 92 -11.53 4.57 5.15
CA VAL A 92 -12.37 3.59 5.87
C VAL A 92 -13.35 4.31 6.81
N TYR A 93 -12.90 5.32 7.55
CA TYR A 93 -13.78 6.11 8.43
C TYR A 93 -14.87 6.87 7.65
N GLU A 94 -14.51 7.47 6.51
CA GLU A 94 -15.47 8.15 5.63
C GLU A 94 -16.50 7.18 5.07
N ASP A 95 -16.08 6.00 4.59
CA ASP A 95 -16.95 4.96 4.06
C ASP A 95 -17.91 4.42 5.14
N VAL A 96 -17.43 4.20 6.38
CA VAL A 96 -18.28 3.80 7.52
C VAL A 96 -19.34 4.86 7.81
N GLN A 97 -18.96 6.13 7.83
CA GLN A 97 -19.92 7.23 8.08
C GLN A 97 -20.96 7.34 6.95
N ALA A 98 -20.54 7.17 5.70
CA ALA A 98 -21.42 7.26 4.54
C ALA A 98 -22.43 6.10 4.48
N ILE A 99 -22.01 4.87 4.82
CA ILE A 99 -22.82 3.65 4.71
C ILE A 99 -23.70 3.46 5.94
N PHE A 100 -23.16 3.65 7.14
CA PHE A 100 -23.80 3.30 8.43
C PHE A 100 -24.21 4.50 9.26
N GLY A 101 -23.85 5.72 8.84
CA GLY A 101 -24.17 6.97 9.53
C GLY A 101 -23.23 7.33 10.67
N LYS A 102 -23.52 8.51 11.27
CA LYS A 102 -22.63 9.13 12.27
C LYS A 102 -22.43 8.27 13.54
N ILE A 103 -23.47 7.56 13.98
CA ILE A 103 -23.40 6.75 15.21
C ILE A 103 -22.37 5.62 15.06
N ALA A 104 -22.32 4.97 13.89
CA ALA A 104 -21.35 3.92 13.61
C ALA A 104 -19.92 4.48 13.54
N PHE A 105 -19.75 5.66 12.97
CA PHE A 105 -18.47 6.37 12.95
C PHE A 105 -17.98 6.69 14.36
N ASP A 106 -18.84 7.30 15.21
CA ASP A 106 -18.51 7.68 16.58
C ASP A 106 -18.19 6.43 17.43
N LEU A 107 -18.90 5.32 17.22
CA LEU A 107 -18.64 4.03 17.86
C LEU A 107 -17.26 3.48 17.48
N LEU A 108 -16.94 3.43 16.17
CA LEU A 108 -15.66 2.93 15.68
C LEU A 108 -14.50 3.79 16.17
N SER A 109 -14.65 5.11 16.16
CA SER A 109 -13.67 6.06 16.65
C SER A 109 -13.40 5.87 18.16
N SER A 110 -14.45 5.69 18.95
CA SER A 110 -14.34 5.43 20.40
C SER A 110 -13.70 4.07 20.68
N PHE A 111 -14.09 3.04 19.91
CA PHE A 111 -13.54 1.69 20.04
C PHE A 111 -12.04 1.65 19.76
N ASN A 112 -11.55 2.39 18.76
CA ASN A 112 -10.13 2.46 18.43
C ASN A 112 -9.27 3.18 19.48
N GLN A 113 -9.86 3.99 20.37
CA GLN A 113 -9.15 4.61 21.49
C GLN A 113 -8.93 3.64 22.66
N LEU A 114 -9.60 2.50 22.67
CA LEU A 114 -9.49 1.50 23.72
C LEU A 114 -8.27 0.60 23.49
N ASN A 115 -7.63 0.17 24.57
CA ASN A 115 -6.68 -0.94 24.49
C ASN A 115 -7.41 -2.28 24.23
N LYS A 116 -6.67 -3.34 23.96
CA LYS A 116 -7.22 -4.66 23.60
C LYS A 116 -8.27 -5.18 24.60
N SER A 117 -8.00 -5.06 25.92
CA SER A 117 -8.94 -5.49 26.95
C SER A 117 -10.21 -4.65 26.96
N GLY A 118 -10.10 -3.34 26.72
CA GLY A 118 -11.25 -2.45 26.57
C GLY A 118 -12.09 -2.76 25.34
N GLN A 119 -11.45 -3.08 24.22
CA GLN A 119 -12.12 -3.49 22.99
C GLN A 119 -12.90 -4.80 23.16
N GLU A 120 -12.33 -5.81 23.84
CA GLU A 120 -12.99 -7.08 24.15
C GLU A 120 -14.24 -6.87 25.04
N LYS A 121 -14.14 -6.00 26.05
CA LYS A 121 -15.29 -5.66 26.92
C LYS A 121 -16.38 -4.88 26.18
N ALA A 122 -16.00 -3.90 25.35
CA ALA A 122 -16.96 -3.14 24.56
C ALA A 122 -17.73 -4.04 23.59
N LEU A 123 -17.01 -4.98 22.92
CA LEU A 123 -17.63 -5.96 22.02
C LEU A 123 -18.63 -6.85 22.77
N ALA A 124 -18.26 -7.39 23.95
CA ALA A 124 -19.15 -8.21 24.75
C ALA A 124 -20.43 -7.46 25.15
N GLN A 125 -20.32 -6.20 25.60
CA GLN A 125 -21.47 -5.36 25.93
C GLN A 125 -22.41 -5.12 24.74
N ILE A 126 -21.85 -4.87 23.55
CA ILE A 126 -22.66 -4.69 22.34
C ILE A 126 -23.37 -5.98 21.96
N GLN A 127 -22.70 -7.14 22.09
CA GLN A 127 -23.29 -8.46 21.84
C GLN A 127 -24.44 -8.75 22.82
N ASP A 128 -24.25 -8.48 24.13
CA ASP A 128 -25.30 -8.64 25.13
C ASP A 128 -26.52 -7.75 24.83
N MET A 129 -26.29 -6.50 24.41
CA MET A 129 -27.36 -5.58 24.00
C MET A 129 -28.11 -6.10 22.76
N ALA A 130 -27.42 -6.71 21.82
CA ALA A 130 -28.03 -7.27 20.61
C ALA A 130 -28.94 -8.48 20.89
N GLU A 131 -28.79 -9.15 22.04
CA GLU A 131 -29.70 -10.23 22.46
C GLU A 131 -31.03 -9.70 23.00
N ILE A 132 -31.08 -8.44 23.43
CA ILE A 132 -32.29 -7.82 23.96
C ILE A 132 -33.22 -7.44 22.79
N SER A 133 -34.42 -8.05 22.74
CA SER A 133 -35.37 -7.85 21.63
C SER A 133 -35.75 -6.37 21.39
N LYS A 134 -35.79 -5.56 22.47
CA LYS A 134 -36.06 -4.11 22.41
C LYS A 134 -35.04 -3.33 21.56
N TYR A 135 -33.81 -3.83 21.42
CA TYR A 135 -32.72 -3.15 20.71
C TYR A 135 -32.38 -3.79 19.36
N ARG A 136 -33.06 -4.86 18.99
CA ARG A 136 -32.93 -5.47 17.65
C ARG A 136 -33.62 -4.64 16.60
N LYS A 137 -33.10 -4.64 15.40
CA LYS A 137 -33.85 -4.18 14.21
C LYS A 137 -34.99 -5.17 13.98
N ASP A 138 -36.20 -4.66 13.78
CA ASP A 138 -37.29 -5.49 13.30
C ASP A 138 -36.94 -6.01 11.90
N ASP A 139 -37.10 -7.32 11.65
CA ASP A 139 -36.78 -7.99 10.37
C ASP A 139 -37.67 -7.53 9.21
N GLY A 140 -38.28 -6.36 9.29
CA GLY A 140 -39.29 -5.85 8.36
C GLY A 140 -39.11 -4.40 7.86
N GLN A 141 -37.93 -3.78 8.03
CA GLN A 141 -37.66 -2.45 7.44
C GLN A 141 -36.37 -2.43 6.63
#